data_bb7a4324f1ac25a71ef26b553bc09956
#
_entry.id   bb7a4324f1ac25a71ef26b553bc09956
#
_cell.length_a   1.000
_cell.length_b   1.000
_cell.length_c   1.000
_cell.angle_alpha   90.00
_cell.angle_beta   90.00
_cell.angle_gamma   90.00
#
_symmetry.space_group_name_H-M   'P 1'
#
loop_
_entity.id
_entity.type
_entity.pdbx_description
1 polymer ?
#
loop_
_entity_poly.entity_id
_entity_poly.type
_entity_poly.pdbx_seq_one_letter_code
_entity_poly.pdbx_strand_id
1 'polypeptide(L)'
;MPKYADYLKFIMTLLMAVSMNCFALEAQKSPEKIRIDGLANEVSWQLAKWQPINSLLLGDKPSADDFSGQFKVMWDEQQLYLLVEITDDVLFDQHADPRHLYWDDDCLEIFLDEDASGGNHQFNFNAFAYHVALDNQAVDIGEKNVDGSDNFVLLNDHITSVWRRSEKSPNKVIWEVSVRVYDDNFTMPVKQGMPNQNKVPQPVNLFSGKKLGFMLAYCDNDGSKEREHFIGSIDIKAVKGNKNLGYITADVFSQLTLIDSR
;
A
#
# COMPACT_ATOMS: atom_id res chain seq x y z
N MET A 1 -5.60 8.90 77.79
CA MET A 1 -4.63 8.91 76.72
C MET A 1 -5.12 7.92 75.64
N PRO A 2 -5.69 8.35 74.56
CA PRO A 2 -6.11 7.45 73.51
C PRO A 2 -5.02 7.27 72.46
N LYS A 3 -4.81 6.02 72.04
CA LYS A 3 -3.90 5.58 71.01
C LYS A 3 -4.55 5.85 69.66
N TYR A 4 -3.85 6.55 68.80
CA TYR A 4 -4.16 6.72 67.36
C TYR A 4 -3.80 5.46 66.63
N ALA A 5 -4.79 4.83 65.98
CA ALA A 5 -4.59 3.74 65.08
C ALA A 5 -4.41 4.28 63.64
N ASP A 6 -3.26 3.99 63.05
CA ASP A 6 -2.92 4.36 61.67
C ASP A 6 -3.75 3.54 60.69
N TYR A 7 -4.62 4.19 59.92
CA TYR A 7 -5.27 3.62 58.73
C TYR A 7 -4.37 3.78 57.50
N LEU A 8 -3.60 2.73 57.25
CA LEU A 8 -2.86 2.61 55.99
C LEU A 8 -3.86 2.20 54.87
N LYS A 9 -4.31 3.18 54.10
CA LYS A 9 -5.12 2.95 52.89
C LYS A 9 -4.19 2.47 51.78
N PHE A 10 -4.21 1.17 51.50
CA PHE A 10 -3.58 0.56 50.34
C PHE A 10 -4.42 0.93 49.11
N ILE A 11 -4.03 1.96 48.34
CA ILE A 11 -4.61 2.24 47.04
C ILE A 11 -3.93 1.31 46.04
N MET A 12 -4.59 0.20 45.74
CA MET A 12 -4.20 -0.70 44.65
C MET A 12 -4.62 -0.06 43.34
N THR A 13 -3.70 0.66 42.70
CA THR A 13 -3.92 1.21 41.36
C THR A 13 -3.82 0.05 40.36
N LEU A 14 -4.98 -0.42 39.91
CA LEU A 14 -5.09 -1.39 38.84
C LEU A 14 -4.68 -0.69 37.52
N LEU A 15 -3.42 -0.85 37.13
CA LEU A 15 -2.98 -0.51 35.78
C LEU A 15 -3.67 -1.47 34.81
N MET A 16 -4.77 -1.07 34.20
CA MET A 16 -5.27 -1.70 32.99
C MET A 16 -4.25 -1.41 31.88
N ALA A 17 -3.36 -2.36 31.64
CA ALA A 17 -2.61 -2.39 30.41
C ALA A 17 -3.61 -2.64 29.28
N VAL A 18 -4.03 -1.56 28.59
CA VAL A 18 -4.71 -1.68 27.30
C VAL A 18 -3.64 -2.23 26.36
N SER A 19 -3.59 -3.54 26.20
CA SER A 19 -2.87 -4.15 25.09
C SER A 19 -3.55 -3.64 23.81
N MET A 20 -2.96 -2.68 23.14
CA MET A 20 -3.27 -2.41 21.74
C MET A 20 -2.91 -3.71 21.01
N ASN A 21 -3.92 -4.55 20.78
CA ASN A 21 -3.79 -5.65 19.84
C ASN A 21 -3.54 -4.99 18.48
N CYS A 22 -2.28 -4.88 18.09
CA CYS A 22 -1.90 -4.69 16.71
C CYS A 22 -2.37 -5.97 16.00
N PHE A 23 -3.61 -5.98 15.51
CA PHE A 23 -4.09 -7.07 14.68
C PHE A 23 -3.23 -7.05 13.42
N ALA A 24 -2.42 -8.09 13.25
CA ALA A 24 -1.73 -8.32 11.99
C ALA A 24 -2.78 -8.31 10.87
N LEU A 25 -2.50 -7.62 9.78
CA LEU A 25 -3.39 -7.58 8.63
C LEU A 25 -3.50 -8.99 8.04
N GLU A 26 -4.72 -9.47 7.85
CA GLU A 26 -5.00 -10.76 7.24
C GLU A 26 -5.72 -10.57 5.91
N ALA A 27 -5.23 -11.22 4.85
CA ALA A 27 -5.95 -11.37 3.59
C ALA A 27 -6.57 -12.76 3.52
N GLN A 28 -7.88 -12.82 3.32
CA GLN A 28 -8.57 -14.09 3.10
C GLN A 28 -8.43 -14.53 1.64
N LYS A 29 -8.35 -15.85 1.43
CA LYS A 29 -8.37 -16.41 0.10
C LYS A 29 -9.72 -16.13 -0.56
N SER A 30 -9.70 -15.65 -1.79
CA SER A 30 -10.95 -15.48 -2.56
C SER A 30 -11.44 -16.84 -3.06
N PRO A 31 -12.73 -17.17 -2.86
CA PRO A 31 -13.31 -18.42 -3.35
C PRO A 31 -13.46 -18.44 -4.88
N GLU A 32 -13.42 -17.29 -5.52
CA GLU A 32 -13.53 -17.12 -6.96
C GLU A 32 -12.54 -16.07 -7.46
N LYS A 33 -12.26 -16.08 -8.75
CA LYS A 33 -11.43 -15.05 -9.37
C LYS A 33 -12.15 -13.71 -9.35
N ILE A 34 -11.55 -12.70 -8.74
CA ILE A 34 -12.06 -11.33 -8.76
C ILE A 34 -11.76 -10.70 -10.12
N ARG A 35 -12.74 -10.06 -10.70
CA ARG A 35 -12.62 -9.35 -11.96
C ARG A 35 -12.26 -7.89 -11.67
N ILE A 36 -11.21 -7.42 -12.28
CA ILE A 36 -10.77 -6.02 -12.13
C ILE A 36 -11.51 -5.19 -13.17
N ASP A 37 -12.65 -4.59 -12.79
CA ASP A 37 -13.47 -3.76 -13.68
C ASP A 37 -13.98 -2.45 -13.04
N GLY A 38 -13.59 -2.21 -11.78
CA GLY A 38 -13.94 -1.00 -11.03
C GLY A 38 -15.39 -0.98 -10.52
N LEU A 39 -16.09 -2.12 -10.51
CA LEU A 39 -17.48 -2.19 -10.05
C LEU A 39 -17.66 -2.73 -8.64
N ALA A 40 -16.67 -3.47 -8.10
CA ALA A 40 -16.65 -4.05 -6.75
C ALA A 40 -17.91 -4.88 -6.45
N ASN A 41 -18.37 -5.65 -7.41
CA ASN A 41 -19.63 -6.38 -7.34
C ASN A 41 -19.49 -7.86 -7.01
N GLU A 42 -18.25 -8.37 -6.85
CA GLU A 42 -17.98 -9.75 -6.45
C GLU A 42 -18.40 -9.98 -4.99
N VAL A 43 -19.12 -11.08 -4.78
CA VAL A 43 -19.56 -11.48 -3.43
C VAL A 43 -18.37 -11.73 -2.50
N SER A 44 -17.23 -12.15 -3.05
CA SER A 44 -15.98 -12.38 -2.34
C SER A 44 -15.55 -11.18 -1.49
N TRP A 45 -15.79 -9.95 -1.94
CA TRP A 45 -15.45 -8.75 -1.17
C TRP A 45 -16.16 -8.63 0.18
N GLN A 46 -17.25 -9.37 0.39
CA GLN A 46 -17.95 -9.40 1.67
C GLN A 46 -17.16 -10.15 2.75
N LEU A 47 -16.24 -11.03 2.36
CA LEU A 47 -15.38 -11.79 3.27
C LEU A 47 -14.24 -10.93 3.83
N ALA A 48 -13.81 -9.92 3.09
CA ALA A 48 -12.72 -9.04 3.50
C ALA A 48 -13.22 -7.85 4.33
N LYS A 49 -12.45 -7.47 5.35
CA LYS A 49 -12.75 -6.32 6.20
C LYS A 49 -12.11 -5.05 5.66
N TRP A 50 -12.82 -3.94 5.76
CA TRP A 50 -12.26 -2.63 5.49
C TRP A 50 -11.13 -2.29 6.48
N GLN A 51 -10.05 -1.76 5.94
CA GLN A 51 -8.91 -1.21 6.67
C GLN A 51 -8.79 0.27 6.32
N PRO A 52 -8.44 1.15 7.26
CA PRO A 52 -8.35 2.58 6.98
C PRO A 52 -7.06 2.96 6.24
N ILE A 53 -7.13 4.03 5.44
CA ILE A 53 -6.00 4.81 4.94
C ILE A 53 -6.12 6.18 5.61
N ASN A 54 -5.48 6.36 6.78
CA ASN A 54 -5.69 7.54 7.63
C ASN A 54 -4.46 8.02 8.40
N SER A 55 -3.28 7.48 8.07
CA SER A 55 -2.01 7.85 8.68
C SER A 55 -1.32 8.91 7.84
N LEU A 56 -1.25 10.15 8.33
CA LEU A 56 -0.59 11.24 7.63
C LEU A 56 0.93 11.01 7.56
N LEU A 57 1.46 10.92 6.36
CA LEU A 57 2.88 10.71 6.07
C LEU A 57 3.57 11.99 5.59
N LEU A 58 2.84 12.86 4.87
CA LEU A 58 3.33 14.15 4.39
C LEU A 58 2.16 15.14 4.27
N GLY A 59 2.45 16.44 4.37
CA GLY A 59 1.48 17.52 4.27
C GLY A 59 0.72 17.78 5.56
N ASP A 60 -0.35 18.54 5.47
CA ASP A 60 -1.29 18.80 6.57
C ASP A 60 -2.40 17.74 6.56
N LYS A 61 -3.16 17.64 7.64
CA LYS A 61 -4.27 16.70 7.72
C LYS A 61 -5.45 17.22 6.88
N PRO A 62 -5.86 16.47 5.83
CA PRO A 62 -6.99 16.85 4.99
C PRO A 62 -8.32 16.83 5.77
N SER A 63 -9.32 17.50 5.27
CA SER A 63 -10.70 17.34 5.71
C SER A 63 -11.27 16.00 5.23
N ALA A 64 -12.39 15.55 5.78
CA ALA A 64 -12.99 14.29 5.37
C ALA A 64 -13.70 14.37 3.99
N ASP A 65 -14.01 15.58 3.53
CA ASP A 65 -14.61 15.83 2.22
C ASP A 65 -13.55 15.96 1.13
N ASP A 66 -12.34 16.36 1.49
CA ASP A 66 -11.14 16.46 0.71
C ASP A 66 -10.53 15.04 0.53
N PHE A 67 -10.04 14.44 1.59
CA PHE A 67 -9.56 13.06 1.53
C PHE A 67 -10.12 12.17 2.64
N SER A 68 -10.60 10.98 2.27
CA SER A 68 -10.74 9.83 3.16
C SER A 68 -10.59 8.53 2.38
N GLY A 69 -9.93 7.53 2.99
CA GLY A 69 -9.63 6.27 2.29
C GLY A 69 -9.78 5.03 3.15
N GLN A 70 -10.18 3.94 2.50
CA GLN A 70 -10.21 2.59 3.09
C GLN A 70 -9.99 1.53 2.01
N PHE A 71 -9.50 0.35 2.42
CA PHE A 71 -9.25 -0.74 1.50
C PHE A 71 -9.62 -2.11 2.07
N LYS A 72 -9.76 -3.07 1.17
CA LYS A 72 -9.83 -4.50 1.46
C LYS A 72 -8.73 -5.21 0.69
N VAL A 73 -8.25 -6.33 1.23
CA VAL A 73 -7.28 -7.19 0.58
C VAL A 73 -7.73 -8.64 0.61
N MET A 74 -7.59 -9.31 -0.53
CA MET A 74 -7.82 -10.76 -0.71
C MET A 74 -6.70 -11.34 -1.56
N TRP A 75 -6.68 -12.67 -1.73
CA TRP A 75 -5.67 -13.33 -2.54
C TRP A 75 -6.22 -14.61 -3.18
N ASP A 76 -5.57 -15.04 -4.25
CA ASP A 76 -5.60 -16.41 -4.77
C ASP A 76 -4.15 -16.90 -4.97
N GLU A 77 -3.94 -18.07 -5.54
CA GLU A 77 -2.61 -18.65 -5.73
C GLU A 77 -1.71 -17.83 -6.68
N GLN A 78 -2.25 -16.90 -7.44
CA GLN A 78 -1.54 -16.18 -8.50
C GLN A 78 -1.29 -14.71 -8.16
N GLN A 79 -2.15 -14.10 -7.31
CA GLN A 79 -2.09 -12.64 -7.09
C GLN A 79 -2.82 -12.20 -5.83
N LEU A 80 -2.49 -10.99 -5.37
CA LEU A 80 -3.30 -10.23 -4.42
C LEU A 80 -4.40 -9.48 -5.17
N TYR A 81 -5.50 -9.22 -4.49
CA TYR A 81 -6.59 -8.36 -4.94
C TYR A 81 -6.83 -7.24 -3.92
N LEU A 82 -6.93 -6.03 -4.40
CA LEU A 82 -7.24 -4.85 -3.59
C LEU A 82 -8.53 -4.22 -4.08
N LEU A 83 -9.41 -3.90 -3.15
CA LEU A 83 -10.54 -3.01 -3.36
C LEU A 83 -10.30 -1.77 -2.51
N VAL A 84 -10.17 -0.62 -3.15
CA VAL A 84 -9.87 0.65 -2.46
C VAL A 84 -11.00 1.63 -2.72
N GLU A 85 -11.50 2.24 -1.66
CA GLU A 85 -12.49 3.30 -1.71
C GLU A 85 -11.83 4.59 -1.22
N ILE A 86 -11.79 5.59 -2.08
CA ILE A 86 -11.25 6.92 -1.79
C ILE A 86 -12.39 7.93 -1.92
N THR A 87 -12.48 8.87 -0.99
CA THR A 87 -13.18 10.14 -1.17
C THR A 87 -12.12 11.17 -1.51
N ASP A 88 -12.29 11.87 -2.61
CA ASP A 88 -11.36 12.82 -3.17
C ASP A 88 -12.19 13.80 -4.02
N ASP A 89 -12.19 15.08 -3.69
CA ASP A 89 -13.06 16.06 -4.33
C ASP A 89 -12.51 16.55 -5.67
N VAL A 90 -11.19 16.53 -5.87
CA VAL A 90 -10.51 16.91 -7.12
C VAL A 90 -9.54 15.81 -7.56
N LEU A 91 -9.85 15.06 -8.60
CA LEU A 91 -8.85 14.16 -9.20
C LEU A 91 -7.94 14.97 -10.12
N PHE A 92 -6.65 15.01 -9.78
CA PHE A 92 -5.66 15.82 -10.47
C PHE A 92 -4.50 14.98 -11.03
N ASP A 93 -4.28 15.15 -12.34
CA ASP A 93 -3.20 14.50 -13.11
C ASP A 93 -2.58 15.55 -14.02
N GLN A 94 -1.41 16.06 -13.64
CA GLN A 94 -0.70 17.12 -14.36
C GLN A 94 0.42 16.59 -15.26
N HIS A 95 0.88 15.35 -15.01
CA HIS A 95 2.04 14.76 -15.67
C HIS A 95 1.64 13.61 -16.60
N ALA A 96 1.56 13.90 -17.90
CA ALA A 96 1.15 12.90 -18.90
C ALA A 96 2.12 11.69 -19.05
N ASP A 97 3.40 11.83 -18.65
CA ASP A 97 4.33 10.69 -18.54
C ASP A 97 4.29 10.16 -17.09
N PRO A 98 3.75 8.97 -16.85
CA PRO A 98 3.63 8.42 -15.51
C PRO A 98 4.98 8.15 -14.84
N ARG A 99 6.11 8.40 -15.49
CA ARG A 99 7.45 8.30 -14.92
C ARG A 99 8.03 9.66 -14.53
N HIS A 100 7.31 10.77 -14.77
CA HIS A 100 7.77 12.12 -14.48
C HIS A 100 7.01 12.73 -13.32
N LEU A 101 7.67 12.96 -12.18
CA LEU A 101 7.07 13.54 -10.97
C LEU A 101 5.74 12.88 -10.55
N TYR A 102 5.60 11.60 -10.83
CA TYR A 102 4.38 10.80 -10.67
C TYR A 102 3.83 10.78 -9.23
N TRP A 103 4.65 11.18 -8.26
CA TRP A 103 4.25 11.34 -6.86
C TRP A 103 3.54 12.68 -6.58
N ASP A 104 3.51 13.61 -7.53
CA ASP A 104 2.84 14.90 -7.43
C ASP A 104 1.46 14.92 -8.12
N ASP A 105 1.06 13.81 -8.71
CA ASP A 105 -0.28 13.54 -9.23
C ASP A 105 -1.05 12.66 -8.24
N ASP A 106 -2.39 12.61 -8.36
CA ASP A 106 -3.17 11.64 -7.60
C ASP A 106 -2.82 10.23 -8.03
N CYS A 107 -2.45 9.42 -7.07
CA CYS A 107 -2.13 8.03 -7.35
C CYS A 107 -2.32 7.14 -6.13
N LEU A 108 -2.61 5.86 -6.42
CA LEU A 108 -2.61 4.81 -5.41
C LEU A 108 -1.21 4.22 -5.30
N GLU A 109 -0.61 4.27 -4.10
CA GLU A 109 0.68 3.63 -3.86
C GLU A 109 0.51 2.28 -3.16
N ILE A 110 1.10 1.21 -3.73
CA ILE A 110 1.07 -0.15 -3.20
C ILE A 110 2.50 -0.58 -2.89
N PHE A 111 2.78 -0.78 -1.62
CA PHE A 111 4.07 -1.20 -1.12
C PHE A 111 4.03 -2.69 -0.78
N LEU A 112 4.96 -3.46 -1.35
CA LEU A 112 4.94 -4.91 -1.24
C LEU A 112 6.35 -5.48 -1.14
N ASP A 113 6.59 -6.27 -0.10
CA ASP A 113 7.78 -7.07 0.14
C ASP A 113 7.34 -8.54 0.23
N GLU A 114 7.84 -9.37 -0.67
CA GLU A 114 7.35 -10.73 -0.92
C GLU A 114 7.54 -11.67 0.25
N ASP A 115 8.59 -11.52 1.04
CA ASP A 115 8.95 -12.40 2.16
C ASP A 115 8.92 -11.70 3.53
N ALA A 116 8.53 -10.41 3.56
CA ALA A 116 8.53 -9.57 4.74
C ALA A 116 9.93 -9.48 5.40
N SER A 117 11.01 -9.55 4.62
CA SER A 117 12.38 -9.45 5.12
C SER A 117 12.80 -8.03 5.46
N GLY A 118 12.10 -7.02 4.94
CA GLY A 118 12.43 -5.62 5.13
C GLY A 118 13.65 -5.18 4.29
N GLY A 119 14.31 -4.11 4.74
CA GLY A 119 15.51 -3.59 4.13
C GLY A 119 15.30 -2.55 3.04
N ASN A 120 16.40 -2.01 2.54
CA ASN A 120 16.38 -0.99 1.50
C ASN A 120 16.01 -1.57 0.14
N HIS A 121 15.13 -0.87 -0.59
CA HIS A 121 14.71 -1.27 -1.93
C HIS A 121 14.69 -0.11 -2.93
N GLN A 122 15.12 1.09 -2.57
CA GLN A 122 14.98 2.29 -3.39
C GLN A 122 15.57 2.17 -4.81
N PHE A 123 16.66 1.41 -4.98
CA PHE A 123 17.31 1.24 -6.28
C PHE A 123 17.58 -0.23 -6.59
N ASN A 124 16.70 -1.10 -6.12
CA ASN A 124 16.72 -2.53 -6.38
C ASN A 124 15.29 -3.07 -6.21
N PHE A 125 15.10 -4.37 -6.43
CA PHE A 125 13.78 -5.02 -6.36
C PHE A 125 13.64 -5.95 -5.16
N ASN A 126 14.31 -5.64 -4.02
CA ASN A 126 14.10 -6.35 -2.77
C ASN A 126 12.66 -6.19 -2.24
N ALA A 127 12.02 -5.06 -2.54
CA ALA A 127 10.60 -4.81 -2.38
C ALA A 127 10.16 -3.82 -3.47
N PHE A 128 8.87 -3.59 -3.58
CA PHE A 128 8.26 -2.73 -4.59
C PHE A 128 7.45 -1.61 -3.97
N ALA A 129 7.52 -0.42 -4.56
CA ALA A 129 6.72 0.74 -4.24
C ALA A 129 5.95 1.19 -5.50
N TYR A 130 4.92 0.44 -5.88
CA TYR A 130 4.15 0.74 -7.07
C TYR A 130 3.34 2.01 -6.91
N HIS A 131 3.54 2.99 -7.79
CA HIS A 131 2.62 4.10 -8.00
C HIS A 131 1.68 3.74 -9.14
N VAL A 132 0.40 3.63 -8.85
CA VAL A 132 -0.65 3.34 -9.83
C VAL A 132 -1.35 4.64 -10.15
N ALA A 133 -1.04 5.22 -11.31
CA ALA A 133 -1.55 6.50 -11.77
C ALA A 133 -3.02 6.44 -12.20
N LEU A 134 -3.64 7.60 -12.38
CA LEU A 134 -5.03 7.69 -12.87
C LEU A 134 -5.23 7.09 -14.28
N ASP A 135 -4.17 6.97 -15.08
CA ASP A 135 -4.17 6.25 -16.36
C ASP A 135 -4.00 4.73 -16.20
N ASN A 136 -3.96 4.22 -14.95
CA ASN A 136 -3.77 2.81 -14.56
C ASN A 136 -2.39 2.24 -14.89
N GLN A 137 -1.39 3.04 -15.22
CA GLN A 137 -0.03 2.57 -15.34
C GLN A 137 0.64 2.48 -13.95
N ALA A 138 1.47 1.46 -13.77
CA ALA A 138 2.22 1.22 -12.54
C ALA A 138 3.70 1.57 -12.75
N VAL A 139 4.23 2.43 -11.90
CA VAL A 139 5.63 2.89 -11.93
C VAL A 139 6.32 2.54 -10.62
N ASP A 140 7.60 2.23 -10.68
CA ASP A 140 8.47 2.13 -9.51
C ASP A 140 9.88 2.64 -9.84
N ILE A 141 10.71 2.82 -8.81
CA ILE A 141 12.12 3.18 -8.94
C ILE A 141 12.93 1.90 -9.17
N GLY A 142 13.45 1.75 -10.37
CA GLY A 142 14.34 0.65 -10.73
C GLY A 142 15.80 0.90 -10.35
N GLU A 143 16.66 -0.04 -10.72
CA GLU A 143 18.12 0.13 -10.62
C GLU A 143 18.55 1.39 -11.35
N LYS A 144 19.54 2.10 -10.78
CA LYS A 144 20.06 3.34 -11.40
C LYS A 144 20.58 3.10 -12.82
N ASN A 145 20.41 4.10 -13.66
CA ASN A 145 21.03 4.12 -14.97
C ASN A 145 22.57 4.09 -14.88
N VAL A 146 23.23 3.72 -15.98
CA VAL A 146 24.71 3.64 -16.06
C VAL A 146 25.39 4.96 -15.73
N ASP A 147 24.73 6.09 -16.00
CA ASP A 147 25.23 7.43 -15.68
C ASP A 147 24.93 7.86 -14.23
N GLY A 148 24.31 7.00 -13.43
CA GLY A 148 23.96 7.24 -12.03
C GLY A 148 22.65 8.00 -11.82
N SER A 149 21.92 8.37 -12.89
CA SER A 149 20.60 8.97 -12.78
C SER A 149 19.55 7.97 -12.30
N ASP A 150 18.44 8.47 -11.78
CA ASP A 150 17.31 7.66 -11.37
C ASP A 150 16.63 7.06 -12.62
N ASN A 151 16.14 5.85 -12.46
CA ASN A 151 15.49 5.09 -13.51
C ASN A 151 14.08 4.70 -13.06
N PHE A 152 13.08 5.39 -13.56
CA PHE A 152 11.68 5.08 -13.31
C PHE A 152 11.18 4.08 -14.36
N VAL A 153 10.65 2.96 -13.90
CA VAL A 153 10.30 1.82 -14.74
C VAL A 153 8.80 1.52 -14.68
N LEU A 154 8.23 1.18 -15.83
CA LEU A 154 6.85 0.71 -15.91
C LEU A 154 6.81 -0.78 -15.57
N LEU A 155 5.96 -1.13 -14.60
CA LEU A 155 5.72 -2.49 -14.13
C LEU A 155 4.27 -2.92 -14.39
N ASN A 156 3.72 -2.57 -15.55
CA ASN A 156 2.34 -2.86 -15.94
C ASN A 156 2.03 -4.36 -16.01
N ASP A 157 3.05 -5.22 -16.15
CA ASP A 157 2.87 -6.67 -16.09
C ASP A 157 2.64 -7.19 -14.66
N HIS A 158 2.99 -6.39 -13.64
CA HIS A 158 2.77 -6.73 -12.22
C HIS A 158 1.36 -6.38 -11.77
N ILE A 159 0.78 -5.31 -12.31
CA ILE A 159 -0.45 -4.67 -11.84
C ILE A 159 -1.51 -4.67 -12.95
N THR A 160 -2.72 -5.05 -12.60
CA THR A 160 -3.90 -4.70 -13.38
C THR A 160 -4.78 -3.82 -12.50
N SER A 161 -5.13 -2.64 -12.97
CA SER A 161 -5.91 -1.65 -12.21
C SER A 161 -7.05 -1.11 -13.06
N VAL A 162 -8.19 -0.90 -12.44
CA VAL A 162 -9.33 -0.14 -13.00
C VAL A 162 -9.97 0.64 -11.87
N TRP A 163 -10.20 1.93 -12.09
CA TRP A 163 -10.93 2.76 -11.14
C TRP A 163 -12.15 3.42 -11.79
N ARG A 164 -13.13 3.78 -10.98
CA ARG A 164 -14.33 4.51 -11.40
C ARG A 164 -14.76 5.50 -10.34
N ARG A 165 -15.21 6.68 -10.75
CA ARG A 165 -15.98 7.57 -9.89
C ARG A 165 -17.39 7.02 -9.70
N SER A 166 -17.91 7.14 -8.50
CA SER A 166 -19.30 6.77 -8.20
C SER A 166 -20.26 7.80 -8.82
N GLU A 167 -21.24 7.32 -9.59
CA GLU A 167 -22.30 8.19 -10.11
C GLU A 167 -23.18 8.81 -9.01
N LYS A 168 -23.28 8.14 -7.85
CA LYS A 168 -24.13 8.58 -6.72
C LYS A 168 -23.40 9.50 -5.76
N SER A 169 -22.09 9.46 -5.74
CA SER A 169 -21.22 10.25 -4.87
C SER A 169 -20.00 10.65 -5.69
N PRO A 170 -20.03 11.80 -6.38
CA PRO A 170 -19.01 12.17 -7.37
C PRO A 170 -17.58 12.21 -6.82
N ASN A 171 -17.43 12.50 -5.51
CA ASN A 171 -16.13 12.52 -4.84
C ASN A 171 -15.64 11.14 -4.42
N LYS A 172 -16.45 10.09 -4.63
CA LYS A 172 -16.04 8.71 -4.28
C LYS A 172 -15.49 7.99 -5.49
N VAL A 173 -14.29 7.45 -5.32
CA VAL A 173 -13.56 6.65 -6.30
C VAL A 173 -13.42 5.23 -5.79
N ILE A 174 -13.71 4.26 -6.63
CA ILE A 174 -13.51 2.84 -6.39
C ILE A 174 -12.38 2.37 -7.30
N TRP A 175 -11.31 1.84 -6.70
CA TRP A 175 -10.24 1.16 -7.39
C TRP A 175 -10.35 -0.33 -7.15
N GLU A 176 -10.26 -1.13 -8.21
CA GLU A 176 -9.96 -2.55 -8.13
C GLU A 176 -8.60 -2.80 -8.74
N VAL A 177 -7.75 -3.50 -8.00
CA VAL A 177 -6.38 -3.79 -8.40
C VAL A 177 -6.07 -5.25 -8.16
N SER A 178 -5.39 -5.90 -9.10
CA SER A 178 -4.70 -7.15 -8.87
C SER A 178 -3.19 -6.96 -8.97
N VAL A 179 -2.44 -7.61 -8.06
CA VAL A 179 -0.99 -7.50 -7.97
C VAL A 179 -0.38 -8.90 -8.08
N ARG A 180 0.40 -9.16 -9.11
CA ARG A 180 1.27 -10.33 -9.19
C ARG A 180 2.49 -10.07 -8.31
N VAL A 181 2.77 -10.97 -7.40
CA VAL A 181 3.86 -10.83 -6.44
C VAL A 181 5.14 -11.41 -7.01
N TYR A 182 6.21 -10.64 -6.99
CA TYR A 182 7.55 -11.07 -7.41
C TYR A 182 8.49 -11.06 -6.21
N ASP A 183 9.47 -11.97 -6.25
CA ASP A 183 10.50 -12.06 -5.21
C ASP A 183 11.69 -11.11 -5.48
N ASP A 184 12.63 -11.07 -4.55
CA ASP A 184 13.86 -10.26 -4.58
C ASP A 184 14.85 -10.64 -5.71
N ASN A 185 14.60 -11.75 -6.39
CA ASN A 185 15.36 -12.14 -7.59
C ASN A 185 14.80 -11.52 -8.88
N PHE A 186 13.78 -10.68 -8.77
CA PHE A 186 13.25 -9.97 -9.94
C PHE A 186 14.32 -9.09 -10.57
N THR A 187 14.37 -9.10 -11.88
CA THR A 187 15.19 -8.20 -12.68
C THR A 187 14.39 -7.72 -13.88
N MET A 188 14.59 -6.47 -14.29
CA MET A 188 13.94 -5.97 -15.50
C MET A 188 14.25 -6.84 -16.71
N PRO A 189 13.24 -7.19 -17.52
CA PRO A 189 13.46 -7.95 -18.74
C PRO A 189 14.45 -7.22 -19.68
N VAL A 190 15.49 -7.89 -20.11
CA VAL A 190 16.45 -7.33 -21.06
C VAL A 190 15.77 -7.16 -22.42
N LYS A 191 15.93 -5.97 -23.03
CA LYS A 191 15.38 -5.71 -24.37
C LYS A 191 15.88 -6.75 -25.37
N GLN A 192 14.96 -7.27 -26.21
CA GLN A 192 15.27 -8.26 -27.25
C GLN A 192 16.50 -7.90 -28.07
N GLY A 193 17.47 -8.82 -28.20
CA GLY A 193 18.68 -8.64 -29.00
C GLY A 193 19.99 -8.50 -28.22
N MET A 194 19.99 -8.50 -26.87
CA MET A 194 21.21 -8.56 -26.07
C MET A 194 21.63 -9.99 -25.77
N PRO A 195 22.94 -10.33 -25.82
CA PRO A 195 23.43 -11.64 -25.38
C PRO A 195 23.22 -11.77 -23.87
N ASN A 196 22.75 -12.92 -23.42
CA ASN A 196 22.25 -13.28 -22.07
C ASN A 196 20.81 -12.84 -21.83
N GLN A 197 19.87 -13.45 -22.56
CA GLN A 197 18.46 -13.43 -22.19
C GLN A 197 18.30 -14.24 -20.90
N ASN A 198 18.37 -13.55 -19.78
CA ASN A 198 17.98 -14.13 -18.50
C ASN A 198 16.51 -14.56 -18.57
N LYS A 199 16.19 -15.60 -17.84
CA LYS A 199 14.83 -16.13 -17.68
C LYS A 199 13.87 -14.96 -17.38
N VAL A 200 12.80 -14.84 -18.14
CA VAL A 200 11.73 -13.84 -17.87
C VAL A 200 11.29 -14.04 -16.42
N PRO A 201 11.33 -13.00 -15.58
CA PRO A 201 10.87 -13.11 -14.19
C PRO A 201 9.46 -13.67 -14.14
N GLN A 202 9.20 -14.55 -13.19
CA GLN A 202 7.88 -15.13 -12.98
C GLN A 202 7.38 -14.72 -11.59
N PRO A 203 6.09 -14.40 -11.46
CA PRO A 203 5.52 -14.16 -10.15
C PRO A 203 5.57 -15.43 -9.30
N VAL A 204 5.66 -15.25 -7.98
CA VAL A 204 5.61 -16.35 -7.03
C VAL A 204 4.19 -16.86 -6.85
N ASN A 205 4.05 -18.15 -6.55
CA ASN A 205 2.77 -18.69 -6.12
C ASN A 205 2.51 -18.32 -4.66
N LEU A 206 1.30 -17.83 -4.39
CA LEU A 206 0.83 -17.51 -3.05
C LEU A 206 0.22 -18.76 -2.39
N PHE A 207 0.30 -18.83 -1.07
CA PHE A 207 -0.24 -19.94 -0.27
C PHE A 207 -0.67 -19.47 1.12
N SER A 208 -1.57 -20.22 1.73
CA SER A 208 -2.03 -19.95 3.10
C SER A 208 -0.89 -20.04 4.10
N GLY A 209 -0.78 -19.05 4.97
CA GLY A 209 0.31 -18.90 5.93
C GLY A 209 1.49 -18.07 5.44
N LYS A 210 1.56 -17.72 4.13
CA LYS A 210 2.60 -16.80 3.62
C LYS A 210 2.45 -15.43 4.27
N LYS A 211 3.58 -14.82 4.57
CA LYS A 211 3.69 -13.47 5.13
C LYS A 211 4.34 -12.57 4.11
N LEU A 212 3.80 -11.40 3.95
CA LEU A 212 4.27 -10.34 3.07
C LEU A 212 4.47 -9.07 3.91
N GLY A 213 5.42 -8.22 3.54
CA GLY A 213 5.43 -6.82 3.95
C GLY A 213 4.44 -6.06 3.07
N PHE A 214 3.56 -5.26 3.69
CA PHE A 214 2.51 -4.56 2.94
C PHE A 214 2.15 -3.21 3.56
N MET A 215 1.95 -2.23 2.70
CA MET A 215 1.36 -0.94 3.02
C MET A 215 0.60 -0.43 1.81
N LEU A 216 -0.45 0.35 2.03
CA LEU A 216 -1.15 1.10 1.01
C LEU A 216 -1.09 2.58 1.35
N ALA A 217 -0.98 3.46 0.35
CA ALA A 217 -1.06 4.90 0.53
C ALA A 217 -1.71 5.57 -0.68
N TYR A 218 -2.03 6.85 -0.53
CA TYR A 218 -2.58 7.68 -1.59
C TYR A 218 -1.84 9.01 -1.61
N CYS A 219 -1.43 9.45 -2.79
CA CYS A 219 -1.01 10.81 -3.07
C CYS A 219 -2.22 11.61 -3.48
N ASP A 220 -2.40 12.77 -2.89
CA ASP A 220 -3.54 13.64 -3.02
C ASP A 220 -3.07 15.05 -3.39
N ASN A 221 -3.64 15.61 -4.46
CA ASN A 221 -3.29 16.92 -5.00
C ASN A 221 -4.50 17.57 -5.67
N ASP A 222 -4.90 18.74 -5.20
CA ASP A 222 -6.04 19.51 -5.73
C ASP A 222 -5.66 20.55 -6.78
N GLY A 223 -4.47 20.45 -7.35
CA GLY A 223 -3.98 21.37 -8.40
C GLY A 223 -2.77 22.19 -8.00
N SER A 224 -2.10 21.82 -6.91
CA SER A 224 -0.81 22.34 -6.51
C SER A 224 0.31 21.80 -7.42
N LYS A 225 1.48 22.47 -7.36
CA LYS A 225 2.67 22.02 -8.09
C LYS A 225 3.22 20.69 -7.54
N GLU A 226 3.09 20.46 -6.26
CA GLU A 226 3.53 19.27 -5.52
C GLU A 226 2.31 18.70 -4.80
N ARG A 227 2.26 17.40 -4.55
CA ARG A 227 1.17 16.78 -3.80
C ARG A 227 0.98 17.47 -2.45
N GLU A 228 -0.26 17.68 -2.07
CA GLU A 228 -0.63 18.37 -0.84
C GLU A 228 -0.62 17.43 0.35
N HIS A 229 -1.06 16.20 0.12
CA HIS A 229 -1.16 15.18 1.14
C HIS A 229 -0.57 13.85 0.67
N PHE A 230 0.01 13.12 1.62
CA PHE A 230 0.37 11.72 1.44
C PHE A 230 -0.11 10.94 2.65
N ILE A 231 -1.11 10.09 2.44
CA ILE A 231 -1.81 9.40 3.51
C ILE A 231 -1.64 7.87 3.34
N GLY A 232 -1.13 7.20 4.38
CA GLY A 232 -0.88 5.77 4.39
C GLY A 232 -1.84 4.97 5.27
N SER A 233 -1.80 3.66 5.10
CA SER A 233 -2.51 2.70 5.97
C SER A 233 -1.77 2.40 7.26
N ILE A 234 -0.53 2.90 7.41
CA ILE A 234 0.35 2.64 8.55
C ILE A 234 0.93 3.96 9.06
N ASP A 235 0.94 4.16 10.38
CA ASP A 235 1.64 5.28 11.00
C ASP A 235 3.15 4.99 11.09
N ILE A 236 3.91 5.53 10.14
CA ILE A 236 5.36 5.38 10.08
C ILE A 236 6.01 6.26 11.15
N LYS A 237 6.91 5.67 11.93
CA LYS A 237 7.74 6.43 12.87
C LYS A 237 8.71 7.32 12.10
N ALA A 238 8.63 8.63 12.32
CA ALA A 238 9.49 9.58 11.63
C ALA A 238 10.98 9.35 11.90
N VAL A 239 11.80 9.40 10.85
CA VAL A 239 13.26 9.45 10.93
C VAL A 239 13.70 10.85 10.52
N LYS A 240 14.33 11.59 11.44
CA LYS A 240 14.70 13.00 11.26
C LYS A 240 13.53 13.90 10.80
N GLY A 241 12.32 13.60 11.30
CA GLY A 241 11.10 14.35 10.96
C GLY A 241 10.40 13.88 9.69
N ASN A 242 10.97 12.96 8.92
CA ASN A 242 10.38 12.42 7.68
C ASN A 242 9.67 11.09 7.96
N LYS A 243 8.40 10.98 7.56
CA LYS A 243 7.60 9.75 7.56
C LYS A 243 7.47 9.12 6.16
N ASN A 244 7.78 9.86 5.10
CA ASN A 244 7.77 9.35 3.73
C ASN A 244 9.01 8.47 3.49
N LEU A 245 8.98 7.25 3.99
CA LEU A 245 10.10 6.29 3.97
C LEU A 245 9.77 5.03 3.14
N GLY A 246 8.52 4.85 2.75
CA GLY A 246 8.05 3.64 2.08
C GLY A 246 8.78 3.35 0.77
N TYR A 247 9.16 4.38 0.00
CA TYR A 247 9.89 4.22 -1.26
C TYR A 247 11.41 3.93 -1.07
N ILE A 248 11.89 3.95 0.17
CA ILE A 248 13.30 3.73 0.50
C ILE A 248 13.51 2.35 1.13
N THR A 249 12.66 1.99 2.10
CA THR A 249 12.86 0.79 2.91
C THR A 249 11.55 0.09 3.24
N ALA A 250 11.54 -1.23 3.07
CA ALA A 250 10.45 -2.09 3.46
C ALA A 250 10.38 -2.34 4.99
N ASP A 251 11.36 -1.85 5.77
CA ASP A 251 11.33 -1.93 7.24
C ASP A 251 10.10 -1.21 7.85
N VAL A 252 9.46 -0.33 7.08
CA VAL A 252 8.28 0.42 7.54
C VAL A 252 6.96 -0.24 7.13
N PHE A 253 6.99 -1.32 6.37
CA PHE A 253 5.77 -2.05 5.99
C PHE A 253 5.26 -2.89 7.17
N SER A 254 3.95 -3.08 7.25
CA SER A 254 3.38 -4.01 8.21
C SER A 254 3.28 -5.42 7.61
N GLN A 255 3.17 -6.41 8.49
CA GLN A 255 2.98 -7.78 8.05
C GLN A 255 1.54 -8.00 7.57
N LEU A 256 1.39 -8.50 6.35
CA LEU A 256 0.16 -9.09 5.81
C LEU A 256 0.29 -10.61 5.83
N THR A 257 -0.66 -11.32 6.45
CA THR A 257 -0.68 -12.78 6.46
C THR A 257 -1.80 -13.29 5.57
N LEU A 258 -1.47 -14.18 4.64
CA LEU A 258 -2.43 -14.84 3.77
C LEU A 258 -3.10 -15.99 4.54
N ILE A 259 -4.43 -16.02 4.58
CA ILE A 259 -5.19 -17.05 5.30
C ILE A 259 -6.26 -17.66 4.38
N ASP A 260 -6.64 -18.89 4.67
CA ASP A 260 -7.77 -19.51 3.97
C ASP A 260 -9.08 -18.78 4.28
N SER A 261 -10.05 -18.86 3.37
CA SER A 261 -11.39 -18.36 3.61
C SER A 261 -12.05 -19.11 4.79
N ARG A 262 -12.64 -18.33 5.68
CA ARG A 262 -13.37 -18.85 6.86
C ARG A 262 -14.83 -19.09 6.54
#